data_bd2313d47a6bea2c3f6bf6b7b4375f76
#
_entry.id   bd2313d47a6bea2c3f6bf6b7b4375f76
#
_cell.length_a   1.000
_cell.length_b   1.000
_cell.length_c   1.000
_cell.angle_alpha   90.00
_cell.angle_beta   90.00
_cell.angle_gamma   90.00
#
_symmetry.space_group_name_H-M   'P 1'
#
loop_
_entity.id
_entity.type
_entity.pdbx_description
1 polymer ?
#
loop_
_entity_poly.entity_id
_entity_poly.type
_entity_poly.pdbx_seq_one_letter_code
_entity_poly.pdbx_strand_id
1 'polypeptide(L)'
;MQAFQILLALCLGIMSVVADSSSGNFTSNCPYWYLSDAGNVLTAKCNDDNGMPTCSQLDLNQCLENKDGALSWAASGKAFSNGCSSCKSTGYASIQCTCLSSDGKSSVNSVKDLNENIHNHDGYLGCFNFQGANCTRRASSTVSQSGGMSQETPHV
;
A
#
# COMPACT_ATOMS: atom_id res chain seq x y z
N MET A 1 0.73 68.18 -22.90
CA MET A 1 0.41 67.45 -21.64
C MET A 1 0.17 66.03 -22.04
N GLN A 2 1.19 65.17 -21.89
CA GLN A 2 1.10 63.76 -22.22
C GLN A 2 0.89 63.01 -20.93
N ALA A 3 -0.26 62.31 -20.85
CA ALA A 3 -0.61 61.46 -19.73
C ALA A 3 0.19 60.13 -19.85
N PHE A 4 1.08 59.89 -18.89
CA PHE A 4 1.80 58.63 -18.74
C PHE A 4 0.85 57.62 -18.10
N GLN A 5 0.39 56.66 -18.87
CA GLN A 5 -0.35 55.51 -18.36
C GLN A 5 0.67 54.45 -17.91
N ILE A 6 0.79 54.25 -16.60
CA ILE A 6 1.55 53.17 -16.01
C ILE A 6 0.67 51.91 -16.05
N LEU A 7 1.02 51.00 -16.97
CA LEU A 7 0.39 49.68 -17.06
C LEU A 7 1.02 48.80 -15.97
N LEU A 8 0.29 48.63 -14.86
CA LEU A 8 0.68 47.68 -13.80
C LEU A 8 0.29 46.28 -14.24
N ALA A 9 1.26 45.53 -14.78
CA ALA A 9 1.09 44.11 -15.10
C ALA A 9 1.08 43.30 -13.80
N LEU A 10 -0.10 42.91 -13.34
CA LEU A 10 -0.25 41.89 -12.28
C LEU A 10 0.16 40.51 -12.88
N CYS A 11 1.38 40.08 -12.64
CA CYS A 11 1.76 38.68 -12.84
C CYS A 11 1.07 37.83 -11.79
N LEU A 12 -0.14 37.35 -12.06
CA LEU A 12 -0.75 36.24 -11.36
C LEU A 12 0.02 34.98 -11.76
N GLY A 13 1.00 34.62 -10.94
CA GLY A 13 1.66 33.34 -11.00
C GLY A 13 0.62 32.24 -10.76
N ILE A 14 0.12 31.65 -11.81
CA ILE A 14 -0.64 30.42 -11.75
C ILE A 14 0.38 29.34 -11.37
N MET A 15 0.47 29.02 -10.06
CA MET A 15 1.11 27.80 -9.63
C MET A 15 0.24 26.64 -10.14
N SER A 16 0.61 26.08 -11.29
CA SER A 16 0.10 24.80 -11.72
C SER A 16 0.54 23.78 -10.68
N VAL A 17 -0.36 23.43 -9.78
CA VAL A 17 -0.21 22.22 -8.97
C VAL A 17 -0.34 21.09 -9.98
N VAL A 18 0.79 20.59 -10.45
CA VAL A 18 0.85 19.28 -11.12
C VAL A 18 0.46 18.29 -10.04
N ALA A 19 -0.81 17.90 -10.03
CA ALA A 19 -1.18 16.67 -9.36
C ALA A 19 -0.38 15.59 -10.08
N ASP A 20 0.64 15.07 -9.41
CA ASP A 20 1.33 13.87 -9.81
C ASP A 20 0.29 12.75 -9.73
N SER A 21 -0.42 12.55 -10.85
CA SER A 21 -1.22 11.35 -11.05
C SER A 21 -0.22 10.23 -11.28
N SER A 22 0.35 9.71 -10.19
CA SER A 22 1.06 8.45 -10.21
C SER A 22 0.04 7.40 -10.69
N SER A 23 -0.01 7.24 -12.02
CA SER A 23 -0.78 6.18 -12.65
C SER A 23 -0.26 4.86 -12.09
N GLY A 24 -1.12 3.98 -11.65
CA GLY A 24 -0.79 2.69 -11.06
C GLY A 24 0.26 1.90 -11.85
N ASN A 25 0.02 0.63 -12.09
CA ASN A 25 0.94 -0.25 -12.82
C ASN A 25 2.20 -0.66 -12.04
N PHE A 26 2.04 -0.89 -10.72
CA PHE A 26 3.14 -1.32 -9.86
C PHE A 26 3.81 -2.61 -10.37
N THR A 27 3.06 -3.51 -11.02
CA THR A 27 3.58 -4.81 -11.50
C THR A 27 4.67 -4.68 -12.55
N SER A 28 4.80 -3.52 -13.21
CA SER A 28 5.90 -3.27 -14.18
C SER A 28 7.29 -3.33 -13.50
N ASN A 29 7.37 -2.90 -12.26
CA ASN A 29 8.62 -2.80 -11.50
C ASN A 29 8.61 -3.68 -10.23
N CYS A 30 7.51 -4.37 -9.94
CA CYS A 30 7.33 -5.26 -8.80
C CYS A 30 6.91 -6.66 -9.28
N PRO A 31 7.84 -7.45 -9.83
CA PRO A 31 7.51 -8.73 -10.48
C PRO A 31 7.00 -9.79 -9.50
N TYR A 32 7.25 -9.63 -8.20
CA TYR A 32 6.80 -10.56 -7.16
C TYR A 32 5.97 -9.82 -6.13
N TRP A 33 4.74 -10.28 -5.94
CA TRP A 33 3.85 -9.72 -4.95
C TRP A 33 2.89 -10.80 -4.40
N TYR A 34 2.40 -10.57 -3.20
CA TYR A 34 1.41 -11.43 -2.54
C TYR A 34 0.61 -10.62 -1.51
N LEU A 35 -0.55 -11.17 -1.12
CA LEU A 35 -1.35 -10.65 -0.02
C LEU A 35 -1.01 -11.39 1.28
N SER A 36 -1.16 -10.70 2.41
CA SER A 36 -1.18 -11.34 3.73
C SER A 36 -2.36 -12.31 3.83
N ASP A 37 -2.32 -13.22 4.79
CA ASP A 37 -3.42 -14.17 5.05
C ASP A 37 -4.75 -13.46 5.36
N ALA A 38 -4.70 -12.28 5.99
CA ALA A 38 -5.85 -11.43 6.21
C ALA A 38 -6.33 -10.71 4.93
N GLY A 39 -5.54 -10.71 3.87
CA GLY A 39 -5.87 -10.11 2.58
C GLY A 39 -5.84 -8.59 2.51
N ASN A 40 -5.36 -7.92 3.54
CA ASN A 40 -5.35 -6.46 3.64
C ASN A 40 -3.96 -5.82 3.48
N VAL A 41 -2.89 -6.61 3.50
CA VAL A 41 -1.53 -6.11 3.27
C VAL A 41 -0.99 -6.67 1.97
N LEU A 42 -0.62 -5.78 1.07
CA LEU A 42 0.10 -6.10 -0.16
C LEU A 42 1.60 -6.05 0.14
N THR A 43 2.29 -7.15 -0.08
CA THR A 43 3.74 -7.21 -0.02
C THR A 43 4.29 -7.41 -1.42
N ALA A 44 5.28 -6.63 -1.81
CA ALA A 44 5.92 -6.77 -3.10
C ALA A 44 7.44 -6.57 -3.02
N LYS A 45 8.14 -7.12 -4.00
CA LYS A 45 9.54 -6.85 -4.25
C LYS A 45 9.63 -5.94 -5.48
N CYS A 46 9.92 -4.68 -5.24
CA CYS A 46 9.94 -3.63 -6.26
C CYS A 46 11.36 -3.15 -6.52
N ASN A 47 11.68 -2.82 -7.75
CA ASN A 47 12.95 -2.19 -8.06
C ASN A 47 12.89 -0.71 -7.69
N ASP A 48 13.95 -0.22 -7.05
CA ASP A 48 14.18 1.21 -6.85
C ASP A 48 14.67 1.88 -8.15
N ASP A 49 14.92 3.18 -8.11
CA ASP A 49 15.39 3.96 -9.26
C ASP A 49 16.79 3.54 -9.76
N ASN A 50 17.55 2.79 -8.95
CA ASN A 50 18.84 2.21 -9.31
C ASN A 50 18.69 0.75 -9.82
N GLY A 51 17.48 0.23 -9.89
CA GLY A 51 17.19 -1.15 -10.27
C GLY A 51 17.43 -2.17 -9.15
N MET A 52 17.65 -1.72 -7.91
CA MET A 52 17.87 -2.61 -6.76
C MET A 52 16.53 -3.05 -6.16
N PRO A 53 16.37 -4.36 -5.90
CA PRO A 53 15.11 -4.87 -5.37
C PRO A 53 14.92 -4.52 -3.88
N THR A 54 13.86 -3.80 -3.60
CA THR A 54 13.42 -3.41 -2.26
C THR A 54 12.14 -4.16 -1.90
N CYS A 55 12.03 -4.66 -0.67
CA CYS A 55 10.80 -5.27 -0.18
C CYS A 55 9.91 -4.20 0.43
N SER A 56 8.69 -4.07 -0.07
CA SER A 56 7.71 -3.08 0.38
C SER A 56 6.39 -3.73 0.81
N GLN A 57 5.78 -3.18 1.85
CA GLN A 57 4.45 -3.57 2.34
C GLN A 57 3.53 -2.35 2.37
N LEU A 58 2.35 -2.49 1.79
CA LEU A 58 1.31 -1.46 1.76
C LEU A 58 0.04 -2.01 2.40
N ASP A 59 -0.49 -1.32 3.41
CA ASP A 59 -1.82 -1.61 3.95
C ASP A 59 -2.89 -1.10 2.99
N LEU A 60 -3.59 -2.02 2.34
CA LEU A 60 -4.64 -1.72 1.38
C LEU A 60 -5.86 -1.01 2.01
N ASN A 61 -6.00 -1.05 3.34
CA ASN A 61 -7.02 -0.26 4.04
C ASN A 61 -6.81 1.26 3.89
N GLN A 62 -5.60 1.69 3.54
CA GLN A 62 -5.29 3.09 3.23
C GLN A 62 -5.76 3.49 1.82
N CYS A 63 -5.99 2.50 0.95
CA CYS A 63 -6.24 2.69 -0.48
C CYS A 63 -7.66 2.34 -0.92
N LEU A 64 -8.29 1.40 -0.22
CA LEU A 64 -9.56 0.81 -0.62
C LEU A 64 -10.65 1.00 0.43
N GLU A 65 -11.89 1.08 -0.05
CA GLU A 65 -13.11 1.03 0.75
C GLU A 65 -14.06 -0.06 0.24
N ASN A 66 -14.94 -0.53 1.11
CA ASN A 66 -16.14 -1.25 0.70
C ASN A 66 -17.26 -0.25 0.43
N LYS A 67 -17.65 -0.09 -0.82
CA LYS A 67 -18.76 0.74 -1.23
C LYS A 67 -19.94 -0.14 -1.66
N ASP A 68 -20.83 -0.43 -0.71
CA ASP A 68 -22.03 -1.25 -0.94
C ASP A 68 -21.72 -2.61 -1.59
N GLY A 69 -20.79 -3.35 -1.03
CA GLY A 69 -20.36 -4.64 -1.55
C GLY A 69 -19.31 -4.58 -2.67
N ALA A 70 -18.93 -3.40 -3.12
CA ALA A 70 -17.92 -3.21 -4.16
C ALA A 70 -16.61 -2.65 -3.58
N LEU A 71 -15.47 -3.27 -3.92
CA LEU A 71 -14.16 -2.69 -3.68
C LEU A 71 -13.97 -1.44 -4.53
N SER A 72 -13.76 -0.31 -3.89
CA SER A 72 -13.56 0.98 -4.53
C SER A 72 -12.30 1.66 -4.02
N TRP A 73 -11.68 2.48 -4.86
CA TRP A 73 -10.56 3.31 -4.45
C TRP A 73 -11.02 4.43 -3.51
N ALA A 74 -10.26 4.67 -2.45
CA ALA A 74 -10.55 5.72 -1.47
C ALA A 74 -9.26 6.36 -0.96
N ALA A 75 -9.05 7.62 -1.33
CA ALA A 75 -7.86 8.39 -0.94
C ALA A 75 -7.77 8.72 0.55
N SER A 76 -8.84 8.49 1.30
CA SER A 76 -8.94 8.82 2.73
C SER A 76 -8.76 7.63 3.67
N GLY A 77 -8.46 6.43 3.14
CA GLY A 77 -8.26 5.22 3.96
C GLY A 77 -9.49 4.85 4.78
N LYS A 78 -10.46 4.17 4.15
CA LYS A 78 -11.73 3.81 4.82
C LYS A 78 -11.79 2.35 5.27
N ALA A 79 -10.64 1.68 5.33
CA ALA A 79 -10.52 0.32 5.85
C ALA A 79 -11.54 -0.66 5.25
N PHE A 80 -11.37 -1.02 3.98
CA PHE A 80 -12.28 -1.97 3.29
C PHE A 80 -12.44 -3.30 4.05
N SER A 81 -11.42 -3.71 4.82
CA SER A 81 -11.44 -4.95 5.60
C SER A 81 -12.50 -4.96 6.71
N ASN A 82 -13.10 -3.82 7.05
CA ASN A 82 -14.23 -3.77 7.99
C ASN A 82 -15.53 -4.32 7.38
N GLY A 83 -15.61 -4.42 6.06
CA GLY A 83 -16.78 -4.94 5.37
C GLY A 83 -16.47 -5.98 4.30
N CYS A 84 -15.19 -6.27 4.07
CA CYS A 84 -14.77 -7.30 3.12
C CYS A 84 -13.89 -8.34 3.80
N SER A 85 -14.01 -9.57 3.37
CA SER A 85 -13.26 -10.73 3.88
C SER A 85 -12.85 -11.67 2.75
N SER A 86 -12.10 -12.71 3.09
CA SER A 86 -11.70 -13.76 2.13
C SER A 86 -11.04 -13.21 0.87
N CYS A 87 -10.22 -12.17 1.05
CA CYS A 87 -9.49 -11.56 -0.05
C CYS A 87 -8.37 -12.47 -0.55
N LYS A 88 -8.29 -12.63 -1.85
CA LYS A 88 -7.27 -13.45 -2.51
C LYS A 88 -6.84 -12.82 -3.83
N SER A 89 -5.62 -13.12 -4.26
CA SER A 89 -5.17 -12.80 -5.61
C SER A 89 -5.91 -13.68 -6.63
N THR A 90 -6.32 -13.07 -7.75
CA THR A 90 -6.98 -13.78 -8.87
C THR A 90 -6.14 -13.79 -10.14
N GLY A 91 -4.87 -13.42 -10.03
CA GLY A 91 -3.92 -13.33 -11.13
C GLY A 91 -3.66 -11.89 -11.57
N TYR A 92 -2.60 -11.69 -12.33
CA TYR A 92 -2.06 -10.38 -12.73
C TYR A 92 -2.06 -9.39 -11.59
N ALA A 93 -2.60 -8.36 -11.44
CA ALA A 93 -2.60 -7.43 -10.32
C ALA A 93 -3.96 -7.39 -9.61
N SER A 94 -4.82 -8.37 -9.80
CA SER A 94 -6.19 -8.32 -9.30
C SER A 94 -6.38 -9.07 -7.99
N ILE A 95 -7.21 -8.52 -7.13
CA ILE A 95 -7.70 -9.17 -5.90
C ILE A 95 -9.21 -9.34 -5.98
N GLN A 96 -9.70 -10.42 -5.37
CA GLN A 96 -11.12 -10.66 -5.16
C GLN A 96 -11.38 -10.80 -3.67
N CYS A 97 -12.39 -10.07 -3.18
CA CYS A 97 -12.87 -10.18 -1.81
C CYS A 97 -14.38 -10.44 -1.79
N THR A 98 -14.86 -11.02 -0.71
CA THR A 98 -16.30 -11.09 -0.40
C THR A 98 -16.66 -9.90 0.47
N CYS A 99 -17.45 -8.97 -0.04
CA CYS A 99 -17.79 -7.72 0.62
C CYS A 99 -19.29 -7.67 0.96
N LEU A 100 -19.62 -7.14 2.15
CA LEU A 100 -21.00 -6.92 2.60
C LEU A 100 -21.58 -5.68 1.91
N SER A 101 -22.80 -5.80 1.45
CA SER A 101 -23.60 -4.64 1.02
C SER A 101 -23.97 -3.75 2.22
N SER A 102 -24.36 -2.53 1.98
CA SER A 102 -24.67 -1.52 3.00
C SER A 102 -25.86 -1.92 3.89
N ASP A 103 -26.75 -2.79 3.40
CA ASP A 103 -27.85 -3.34 4.17
C ASP A 103 -27.41 -4.44 5.17
N GLY A 104 -26.15 -4.88 5.09
CA GLY A 104 -25.59 -5.94 5.93
C GLY A 104 -26.18 -7.33 5.72
N LYS A 105 -27.01 -7.53 4.69
CA LYS A 105 -27.74 -8.78 4.46
C LYS A 105 -27.17 -9.60 3.32
N SER A 106 -26.53 -8.95 2.36
CA SER A 106 -26.00 -9.58 1.16
C SER A 106 -24.48 -9.50 1.15
N SER A 107 -23.83 -10.53 0.64
CA SER A 107 -22.39 -10.54 0.39
C SER A 107 -22.16 -10.71 -1.10
N VAL A 108 -21.26 -9.89 -1.65
CA VAL A 108 -20.92 -9.86 -3.08
C VAL A 108 -19.44 -10.14 -3.25
N ASN A 109 -19.09 -10.95 -4.25
CA ASN A 109 -17.69 -11.09 -4.66
C ASN A 109 -17.31 -9.88 -5.53
N SER A 110 -16.40 -9.09 -5.05
CA SER A 110 -15.90 -7.91 -5.74
C SER A 110 -14.45 -8.10 -6.16
N VAL A 111 -14.13 -7.73 -7.40
CA VAL A 111 -12.78 -7.80 -7.96
C VAL A 111 -12.25 -6.39 -8.16
N LYS A 112 -10.97 -6.19 -7.85
CA LYS A 112 -10.28 -4.90 -8.05
C LYS A 112 -8.91 -5.12 -8.67
N ASP A 113 -8.63 -4.41 -9.76
CA ASP A 113 -7.30 -4.34 -10.34
C ASP A 113 -6.47 -3.32 -9.55
N LEU A 114 -5.40 -3.80 -8.94
CA LEU A 114 -4.51 -2.96 -8.13
C LEU A 114 -3.61 -2.06 -8.98
N ASN A 115 -3.36 -2.43 -10.25
CA ASN A 115 -2.61 -1.60 -11.17
C ASN A 115 -3.32 -0.28 -11.54
N GLU A 116 -4.61 -0.12 -11.21
CA GLU A 116 -5.30 1.14 -11.46
C GLU A 116 -4.71 2.30 -10.64
N ASN A 117 -4.31 2.06 -9.37
CA ASN A 117 -3.86 3.12 -8.46
C ASN A 117 -2.64 2.77 -7.59
N ILE A 118 -2.21 1.52 -7.56
CA ILE A 118 -0.98 1.18 -6.85
C ILE A 118 0.21 1.41 -7.77
N HIS A 119 1.16 2.16 -7.29
CA HIS A 119 2.39 2.51 -7.98
C HIS A 119 3.61 2.09 -7.18
N ASN A 120 4.75 2.03 -7.85
CA ASN A 120 6.07 1.92 -7.25
C ASN A 120 6.73 3.31 -7.25
N HIS A 121 7.19 3.76 -6.10
CA HIS A 121 7.99 4.96 -5.94
C HIS A 121 9.30 4.58 -5.26
N ASP A 122 10.37 4.55 -6.04
CA ASP A 122 11.73 4.23 -5.59
C ASP A 122 11.79 2.95 -4.71
N GLY A 123 11.18 1.87 -5.20
CA GLY A 123 11.15 0.57 -4.50
C GLY A 123 10.02 0.42 -3.47
N TYR A 124 9.23 1.46 -3.23
CA TYR A 124 8.12 1.41 -2.28
C TYR A 124 6.77 1.45 -2.98
N LEU A 125 5.89 0.53 -2.60
CA LEU A 125 4.49 0.56 -3.01
C LEU A 125 3.81 1.82 -2.47
N GLY A 126 2.90 2.40 -3.25
CA GLY A 126 2.09 3.53 -2.82
C GLY A 126 0.72 3.54 -3.47
N CYS A 127 -0.20 4.30 -2.89
CA CYS A 127 -1.48 4.67 -3.48
C CYS A 127 -1.87 6.06 -2.99
N PHE A 128 -2.34 6.92 -3.86
CA PHE A 128 -2.65 8.30 -3.52
C PHE A 128 -1.45 8.97 -2.79
N ASN A 129 -1.67 9.44 -1.56
CA ASN A 129 -0.64 10.03 -0.70
C ASN A 129 -0.05 9.05 0.32
N PHE A 130 -0.44 7.78 0.28
CA PHE A 130 0.06 6.77 1.19
C PHE A 130 1.24 6.03 0.56
N GLN A 131 2.31 5.88 1.32
CA GLN A 131 3.47 5.09 0.95
C GLN A 131 3.61 3.90 1.89
N GLY A 132 3.92 2.76 1.32
CA GLY A 132 4.22 1.54 2.05
C GLY A 132 5.53 1.64 2.83
N ALA A 133 5.70 0.72 3.74
CA ALA A 133 6.90 0.59 4.55
C ALA A 133 7.81 -0.52 4.02
N ASN A 134 9.08 -0.50 4.42
CA ASN A 134 9.97 -1.64 4.20
C ASN A 134 9.42 -2.88 4.91
N CYS A 135 9.61 -4.06 4.31
CA CYS A 135 9.20 -5.31 4.96
C CYS A 135 9.91 -5.45 6.31
N THR A 136 9.15 -5.54 7.38
CA THR A 136 9.71 -5.91 8.67
C THR A 136 10.24 -7.34 8.57
N ARG A 137 11.54 -7.53 8.78
CA ARG A 137 12.05 -8.88 9.03
C ARG A 137 11.25 -9.41 10.23
N ARG A 138 10.51 -10.52 10.05
CA ARG A 138 10.06 -11.29 11.22
C ARG A 138 11.30 -11.45 12.08
N ALA A 139 11.31 -10.85 13.27
CA ALA A 139 12.32 -11.12 14.26
C ALA A 139 12.27 -12.64 14.47
N SER A 140 13.29 -13.34 14.01
CA SER A 140 13.51 -14.71 14.42
C SER A 140 13.54 -14.66 15.92
N SER A 141 12.54 -15.27 16.56
CA SER A 141 12.55 -15.49 18.00
C SER A 141 13.83 -16.26 18.31
N THR A 142 14.85 -15.56 18.71
CA THR A 142 16.04 -16.13 19.34
C THR A 142 15.53 -16.77 20.61
N VAL A 143 15.36 -18.09 20.58
CA VAL A 143 15.25 -18.90 21.77
C VAL A 143 16.56 -18.67 22.52
N SER A 144 16.52 -17.84 23.56
CA SER A 144 17.59 -17.77 24.57
C SER A 144 17.60 -19.10 25.28
N GLN A 145 18.48 -19.99 24.84
CA GLN A 145 18.89 -21.11 25.66
C GLN A 145 19.77 -20.54 26.77
N SER A 146 19.16 -20.25 27.90
CA SER A 146 19.88 -20.12 29.16
C SER A 146 20.36 -21.50 29.57
N GLY A 147 21.55 -21.90 29.12
CA GLY A 147 22.28 -23.03 29.59
C GLY A 147 22.72 -22.76 31.04
N GLY A 148 21.98 -23.30 32.00
CA GLY A 148 22.43 -23.41 33.37
C GLY A 148 23.62 -24.36 33.44
N MET A 149 24.82 -23.83 33.64
CA MET A 149 25.97 -24.60 34.06
C MET A 149 25.80 -24.95 35.54
N SER A 150 25.39 -26.17 35.81
CA SER A 150 25.55 -26.77 37.14
C SER A 150 27.03 -27.15 37.33
N GLN A 151 27.72 -26.44 38.21
CA GLN A 151 29.04 -26.86 38.69
C GLN A 151 28.84 -28.00 39.68
N GLU A 152 29.27 -29.17 39.28
CA GLU A 152 29.47 -30.31 40.17
C GLU A 152 30.81 -30.16 40.88
N THR A 153 30.79 -30.01 42.20
CA THR A 153 31.99 -30.02 43.06
C THR A 153 32.35 -31.46 43.34
N PRO A 154 33.61 -31.87 43.20
CA PRO A 154 34.05 -33.20 43.61
C PRO A 154 34.28 -33.25 45.12
N HIS A 155 33.59 -34.17 45.81
CA HIS A 155 33.94 -34.61 47.16
C HIS A 155 35.04 -35.68 47.12
N VAL A 156 36.09 -35.39 47.87
CA VAL A 156 37.14 -36.32 48.24
C VAL A 156 36.61 -37.34 49.26
#